data_d8f28a299f6e7918889012db4732d778
#
_entry.id   d8f28a299f6e7918889012db4732d778
#
_cell.length_a   1.000
_cell.length_b   1.000
_cell.length_c   1.000
_cell.angle_alpha   90.00
_cell.angle_beta   90.00
_cell.angle_gamma   90.00
#
_symmetry.space_group_name_H-M   'P 1'
#
loop_
_entity.id
_entity.type
_entity.pdbx_description
1 polymer ?
#
loop_
_entity_poly.entity_id
_entity_poly.type
_entity_poly.pdbx_seq_one_letter_code
_entity_poly.pdbx_strand_id
1 'polypeptide(L)'
;EADYMNAESVQPALRNFIETFHNNCRFIFTCNYKNKILPALHSRCTVIDFAIKNGQKVKTAQALLKRLGKILDDEKVEFDNKVLAELIQKYYPDFRRTINELQRYSVRGKIDSGILFSLSEVNTKELIKILKEKRFNDMRKWVINNLDKEPSSLFTTIYELMYNSLQSQSLPQSILIIAGYQYKSAFVA
;
A
#
# COMPACT_ATOMS: atom_id res chain seq x y z
N GLU A 1 16.38 4.00 -4.23
CA GLU A 1 15.75 2.64 -4.17
C GLU A 1 16.86 1.58 -4.22
N ALA A 2 17.69 1.56 -3.16
CA ALA A 2 18.86 0.70 -3.09
C ALA A 2 18.52 -0.79 -2.93
N ASP A 3 17.33 -1.10 -2.50
CA ASP A 3 16.80 -2.46 -2.34
C ASP A 3 16.52 -3.19 -3.66
N TYR A 4 16.59 -2.47 -4.80
CA TYR A 4 16.56 -3.07 -6.15
C TYR A 4 17.94 -3.34 -6.74
N MET A 5 19.03 -2.91 -6.06
CA MET A 5 20.39 -3.22 -6.52
C MET A 5 20.69 -4.72 -6.37
N ASN A 6 21.34 -5.29 -7.39
CA ASN A 6 21.74 -6.69 -7.34
C ASN A 6 22.67 -6.95 -6.15
N ALA A 7 22.29 -7.92 -5.30
CA ALA A 7 23.01 -8.24 -4.07
C ALA A 7 24.34 -8.96 -4.31
N GLU A 8 24.51 -9.60 -5.46
CA GLU A 8 25.71 -10.42 -5.76
C GLU A 8 26.79 -9.61 -6.50
N SER A 9 26.41 -8.53 -7.20
CA SER A 9 27.35 -7.74 -8.01
C SER A 9 27.44 -6.28 -7.60
N VAL A 10 26.32 -5.55 -7.61
CA VAL A 10 26.31 -4.09 -7.40
C VAL A 10 26.59 -3.72 -5.95
N GLN A 11 25.92 -4.38 -5.01
CA GLN A 11 26.09 -4.04 -3.59
C GLN A 11 27.49 -4.34 -3.06
N PRO A 12 28.16 -5.46 -3.41
CA PRO A 12 29.57 -5.69 -3.05
C PRO A 12 30.52 -4.66 -3.65
N ALA A 13 30.30 -4.22 -4.90
CA ALA A 13 31.11 -3.20 -5.53
C ALA A 13 31.00 -1.86 -4.79
N LEU A 14 29.80 -1.45 -4.37
CA LEU A 14 29.58 -0.22 -3.60
C LEU A 14 30.32 -0.20 -2.27
N ARG A 15 30.54 -1.34 -1.64
CA ARG A 15 31.37 -1.44 -0.43
C ARG A 15 32.76 -0.83 -0.66
N ASN A 16 33.43 -1.20 -1.75
CA ASN A 16 34.74 -0.70 -2.10
C ASN A 16 34.68 0.78 -2.51
N PHE A 17 33.64 1.18 -3.26
CA PHE A 17 33.45 2.57 -3.67
C PHE A 17 33.30 3.52 -2.47
N ILE A 18 32.53 3.14 -1.46
CA ILE A 18 32.37 3.94 -0.23
C ILE A 18 33.72 4.17 0.43
N GLU A 19 34.55 3.12 0.55
CA GLU A 19 35.87 3.23 1.18
C GLU A 19 36.86 4.02 0.34
N THR A 20 36.82 3.87 -0.98
CA THR A 20 37.76 4.56 -1.89
C THR A 20 37.45 6.05 -2.00
N PHE A 21 36.18 6.41 -2.07
CA PHE A 21 35.77 7.79 -2.38
C PHE A 21 35.25 8.58 -1.17
N HIS A 22 35.41 8.08 0.06
CA HIS A 22 34.87 8.72 1.27
C HIS A 22 35.36 10.15 1.50
N ASN A 23 36.52 10.53 0.98
CA ASN A 23 37.04 11.90 1.10
C ASN A 23 36.35 12.89 0.16
N ASN A 24 35.90 12.40 -1.01
CA ASN A 24 35.42 13.26 -2.10
C ASN A 24 33.91 13.22 -2.24
N CYS A 25 33.22 12.16 -1.75
CA CYS A 25 31.80 12.05 -1.87
C CYS A 25 31.14 11.39 -0.64
N ARG A 26 29.84 11.57 -0.52
CA ARG A 26 29.00 10.94 0.49
C ARG A 26 27.90 10.16 -0.21
N PHE A 27 27.59 9.00 0.34
CA PHE A 27 26.58 8.11 -0.23
C PHE A 27 25.30 8.14 0.63
N ILE A 28 24.17 8.36 0.00
CA ILE A 28 22.85 8.29 0.64
C ILE A 28 22.07 7.21 -0.08
N PHE A 29 21.71 6.17 0.65
CA PHE A 29 20.90 5.07 0.16
C PHE A 29 19.49 5.18 0.73
N THR A 30 18.50 5.11 -0.13
CA THR A 30 17.08 5.00 0.27
C THR A 30 16.57 3.62 -0.08
N CYS A 31 15.80 3.01 0.80
CA CYS A 31 15.19 1.70 0.56
C CYS A 31 13.89 1.57 1.34
N ASN A 32 12.99 0.72 0.84
CA ASN A 32 11.80 0.30 1.56
C ASN A 32 12.06 -0.96 2.40
N TYR A 33 12.96 -1.81 1.93
CA TYR A 33 13.28 -3.11 2.56
C TYR A 33 14.75 -3.18 2.93
N LYS A 34 15.08 -2.73 4.15
CA LYS A 34 16.48 -2.73 4.61
C LYS A 34 17.12 -4.13 4.64
N ASN A 35 16.33 -5.19 4.79
CA ASN A 35 16.80 -6.57 4.76
C ASN A 35 17.31 -7.03 3.39
N LYS A 36 17.00 -6.29 2.32
CA LYS A 36 17.57 -6.52 0.98
C LYS A 36 18.93 -5.84 0.78
N ILE A 37 19.35 -5.01 1.72
CA ILE A 37 20.66 -4.36 1.69
C ILE A 37 21.66 -5.22 2.48
N LEU A 38 22.84 -5.46 1.90
CA LEU A 38 23.86 -6.27 2.54
C LEU A 38 24.32 -5.68 3.88
N PRO A 39 24.57 -6.50 4.91
CA PRO A 39 25.07 -6.06 6.22
C PRO A 39 26.36 -5.24 6.11
N ALA A 40 27.20 -5.55 5.11
CA ALA A 40 28.43 -4.83 4.84
C ALA A 40 28.22 -3.35 4.47
N LEU A 41 27.09 -2.98 3.85
CA LEU A 41 26.69 -1.60 3.58
C LEU A 41 26.07 -0.95 4.82
N HIS A 42 25.28 -1.68 5.60
CA HIS A 42 24.74 -1.19 6.87
C HIS A 42 25.84 -0.78 7.86
N SER A 43 26.94 -1.52 7.92
CA SER A 43 28.06 -1.20 8.83
C SER A 43 28.84 0.06 8.43
N ARG A 44 28.71 0.52 7.18
CA ARG A 44 29.39 1.71 6.64
C ARG A 44 28.50 2.94 6.56
N CYS A 45 27.22 2.79 6.83
CA CYS A 45 26.25 3.87 6.75
C CYS A 45 25.49 4.01 8.07
N THR A 46 25.14 5.23 8.42
CA THR A 46 24.18 5.46 9.52
C THR A 46 22.79 5.12 9.03
N VAL A 47 22.15 4.17 9.68
CA VAL A 47 20.77 3.77 9.34
C VAL A 47 19.77 4.68 10.04
N ILE A 48 18.96 5.39 9.26
CA ILE A 48 17.86 6.23 9.74
C ILE A 48 16.56 5.58 9.34
N ASP A 49 15.76 5.21 10.33
CA ASP A 49 14.46 4.58 10.11
C ASP A 49 13.34 5.64 10.11
N PHE A 50 12.64 5.76 8.98
CA PHE A 50 11.50 6.66 8.79
C PHE A 50 10.14 6.01 9.14
N ALA A 51 10.14 4.81 9.73
CA ALA A 51 8.91 4.15 10.15
C ALA A 51 8.13 5.03 11.15
N ILE A 52 6.84 5.19 10.89
CA ILE A 52 5.97 5.99 11.73
C ILE A 52 5.60 5.20 12.98
N LYS A 53 6.09 5.64 14.14
CA LYS A 53 5.79 5.03 15.45
C LYS A 53 4.30 5.21 15.79
N ASN A 54 3.72 4.24 16.48
CA ASN A 54 2.28 4.24 16.81
C ASN A 54 1.78 5.53 17.47
N GLY A 55 2.56 6.16 18.38
CA GLY A 55 2.19 7.42 19.02
C GLY A 55 2.24 8.66 18.10
N GLN A 56 2.84 8.55 16.91
CA GLN A 56 2.99 9.67 15.98
C GLN A 56 1.92 9.66 14.87
N LYS A 57 1.16 8.57 14.72
CA LYS A 57 0.16 8.41 13.64
C LYS A 57 -0.83 9.56 13.58
N VAL A 58 -1.41 9.93 14.73
CA VAL A 58 -2.41 11.00 14.80
C VAL A 58 -1.81 12.35 14.40
N LYS A 59 -0.63 12.69 14.93
CA LYS A 59 0.06 13.94 14.58
C LYS A 59 0.40 14.01 13.10
N THR A 60 0.89 12.91 12.54
CA THR A 60 1.23 12.84 11.10
C THR A 60 -0.01 12.94 10.23
N ALA A 61 -1.11 12.27 10.58
CA ALA A 61 -2.37 12.37 9.86
C ALA A 61 -2.95 13.80 9.91
N GLN A 62 -2.88 14.48 11.06
CA GLN A 62 -3.29 15.87 11.19
C GLN A 62 -2.41 16.82 10.36
N ALA A 63 -1.11 16.63 10.35
CA ALA A 63 -0.19 17.41 9.53
C ALA A 63 -0.48 17.20 8.03
N LEU A 64 -0.76 15.95 7.63
CA LEU A 64 -1.16 15.61 6.27
C LEU A 64 -2.48 16.30 5.90
N LEU A 65 -3.50 16.26 6.77
CA LEU A 65 -4.78 16.90 6.54
C LEU A 65 -4.61 18.42 6.26
N LYS A 66 -3.83 19.11 7.10
CA LYS A 66 -3.53 20.52 6.89
C LYS A 66 -2.80 20.79 5.57
N ARG A 67 -1.84 19.91 5.22
CA ARG A 67 -1.06 20.05 3.98
C ARG A 67 -1.94 19.84 2.74
N LEU A 68 -2.80 18.82 2.76
CA LEU A 68 -3.72 18.55 1.66
C LEU A 68 -4.77 19.65 1.50
N GLY A 69 -5.33 20.16 2.61
CA GLY A 69 -6.24 21.31 2.56
C GLY A 69 -5.58 22.50 1.88
N LYS A 70 -4.34 22.86 2.28
CA LYS A 70 -3.60 23.94 1.63
C LYS A 70 -3.38 23.70 0.13
N ILE A 71 -3.04 22.48 -0.28
CA ILE A 71 -2.86 22.14 -1.71
C ILE A 71 -4.18 22.33 -2.47
N LEU A 72 -5.30 21.88 -1.91
CA LEU A 72 -6.62 22.02 -2.55
C LEU A 72 -7.07 23.49 -2.63
N ASP A 73 -6.77 24.29 -1.60
CA ASP A 73 -7.02 25.75 -1.60
C ASP A 73 -6.18 26.44 -2.68
N ASP A 74 -4.88 26.13 -2.78
CA ASP A 74 -3.96 26.68 -3.78
C ASP A 74 -4.41 26.33 -5.21
N GLU A 75 -4.97 25.11 -5.41
CA GLU A 75 -5.53 24.63 -6.69
C GLU A 75 -6.99 25.06 -6.92
N LYS A 76 -7.60 25.83 -5.99
CA LYS A 76 -8.97 26.32 -6.05
C LYS A 76 -10.02 25.20 -6.19
N VAL A 77 -9.80 24.08 -5.55
CA VAL A 77 -10.71 22.92 -5.51
C VAL A 77 -11.50 22.96 -4.21
N GLU A 78 -12.82 23.01 -4.29
CA GLU A 78 -13.68 22.91 -3.12
C GLU A 78 -13.58 21.53 -2.47
N PHE A 79 -13.53 21.44 -1.15
CA PHE A 79 -13.42 20.16 -0.45
C PHE A 79 -14.15 20.15 0.89
N ASP A 80 -14.58 18.95 1.31
CA ASP A 80 -15.09 18.69 2.65
C ASP A 80 -13.99 18.09 3.53
N ASN A 81 -13.69 18.73 4.64
CA ASN A 81 -12.69 18.28 5.60
C ASN A 81 -12.96 16.89 6.18
N LYS A 82 -14.24 16.50 6.34
CA LYS A 82 -14.61 15.16 6.81
C LYS A 82 -14.22 14.10 5.78
N VAL A 83 -14.57 14.34 4.53
CA VAL A 83 -14.24 13.45 3.41
C VAL A 83 -12.73 13.31 3.26
N LEU A 84 -11.99 14.42 3.40
CA LEU A 84 -10.53 14.41 3.34
C LEU A 84 -9.92 13.59 4.50
N ALA A 85 -10.46 13.71 5.71
CA ALA A 85 -10.02 12.94 6.86
C ALA A 85 -10.28 11.43 6.68
N GLU A 86 -11.44 11.05 6.17
CA GLU A 86 -11.78 9.64 5.87
C GLU A 86 -10.87 9.07 4.78
N LEU A 87 -10.55 9.84 3.75
CA LEU A 87 -9.62 9.44 2.70
C LEU A 87 -8.21 9.19 3.26
N ILE A 88 -7.73 10.09 4.12
CA ILE A 88 -6.45 9.93 4.80
C ILE A 88 -6.48 8.65 5.65
N GLN A 89 -7.50 8.44 6.44
CA GLN A 89 -7.62 7.24 7.29
C GLN A 89 -7.58 5.95 6.47
N LYS A 90 -8.21 5.96 5.28
CA LYS A 90 -8.27 4.81 4.38
C LYS A 90 -6.92 4.43 3.79
N TYR A 91 -6.12 5.41 3.37
CA TYR A 91 -4.86 5.16 2.66
C TYR A 91 -3.62 5.33 3.51
N TYR A 92 -3.76 5.76 4.77
CA TYR A 92 -2.61 5.93 5.66
C TYR A 92 -1.81 4.61 5.82
N PRO A 93 -0.48 4.61 5.66
CA PRO A 93 0.43 5.76 5.53
C PRO A 93 0.80 6.12 4.08
N ASP A 94 0.07 5.68 3.07
CA ASP A 94 0.37 5.96 1.66
C ASP A 94 -0.11 7.37 1.26
N PHE A 95 0.76 8.35 1.50
CA PHE A 95 0.48 9.76 1.18
C PHE A 95 0.42 10.00 -0.33
N ARG A 96 1.24 9.28 -1.11
CA ARG A 96 1.27 9.41 -2.58
C ARG A 96 -0.07 8.98 -3.17
N ARG A 97 -0.58 7.83 -2.75
CA ARG A 97 -1.88 7.34 -3.20
C ARG A 97 -3.00 8.31 -2.84
N THR A 98 -2.97 8.85 -1.61
CA THR A 98 -3.96 9.85 -1.17
C THR A 98 -3.97 11.07 -2.10
N ILE A 99 -2.80 11.62 -2.45
CA ILE A 99 -2.69 12.78 -3.34
C ILE A 99 -3.16 12.43 -4.76
N ASN A 100 -2.75 11.29 -5.31
CA ASN A 100 -3.15 10.86 -6.64
C ASN A 100 -4.67 10.68 -6.77
N GLU A 101 -5.32 10.11 -5.74
CA GLU A 101 -6.78 9.96 -5.73
C GLU A 101 -7.49 11.31 -5.65
N LEU A 102 -6.99 12.23 -4.84
CA LEU A 102 -7.50 13.59 -4.78
C LEU A 102 -7.36 14.29 -6.15
N GLN A 103 -6.18 14.20 -6.78
CA GLN A 103 -5.93 14.78 -8.09
C GLN A 103 -6.88 14.20 -9.14
N ARG A 104 -7.03 12.88 -9.16
CA ARG A 104 -7.95 12.21 -10.10
C ARG A 104 -9.39 12.67 -9.94
N TYR A 105 -9.83 12.87 -8.69
CA TYR A 105 -11.20 13.28 -8.41
C TYR A 105 -11.44 14.80 -8.59
N SER A 106 -10.39 15.61 -8.38
CA SER A 106 -10.46 17.08 -8.50
C SER A 106 -10.87 17.58 -9.89
N VAL A 107 -10.71 16.76 -10.93
CA VAL A 107 -11.20 17.05 -12.29
C VAL A 107 -12.70 17.38 -12.31
N ARG A 108 -13.46 16.93 -11.30
CA ARG A 108 -14.88 17.26 -11.11
C ARG A 108 -15.11 18.62 -10.45
N GLY A 109 -14.04 19.33 -10.07
CA GLY A 109 -14.09 20.66 -9.43
C GLY A 109 -14.38 20.66 -7.93
N LYS A 110 -14.75 19.53 -7.35
CA LYS A 110 -15.10 19.43 -5.92
C LYS A 110 -14.77 18.06 -5.35
N ILE A 111 -14.24 18.05 -4.13
CA ILE A 111 -14.00 16.81 -3.35
C ILE A 111 -15.15 16.64 -2.35
N ASP A 112 -16.07 15.77 -2.64
CA ASP A 112 -17.23 15.44 -1.82
C ASP A 112 -17.28 13.93 -1.48
N SER A 113 -18.33 13.51 -0.79
CA SER A 113 -18.53 12.09 -0.42
C SER A 113 -18.55 11.12 -1.62
N GLY A 114 -18.77 11.61 -2.84
CA GLY A 114 -18.71 10.81 -4.07
C GLY A 114 -17.34 10.18 -4.30
N ILE A 115 -16.25 10.80 -3.79
CA ILE A 115 -14.91 10.19 -3.85
C ILE A 115 -14.88 8.90 -3.04
N LEU A 116 -15.51 8.85 -1.89
CA LEU A 116 -15.55 7.67 -1.03
C LEU A 116 -16.32 6.53 -1.69
N PHE A 117 -17.39 6.85 -2.41
CA PHE A 117 -18.14 5.88 -3.20
C PHE A 117 -17.33 5.37 -4.41
N SER A 118 -16.66 6.27 -5.13
CA SER A 118 -15.82 5.87 -6.27
C SER A 118 -14.59 5.07 -5.86
N LEU A 119 -14.12 5.29 -4.63
CA LEU A 119 -13.04 4.57 -3.97
C LEU A 119 -13.56 3.45 -3.07
N SER A 120 -14.90 3.24 -2.98
CA SER A 120 -15.42 2.09 -2.27
C SER A 120 -14.74 0.86 -2.86
N GLU A 121 -13.95 0.25 -2.01
CA GLU A 121 -13.24 -0.97 -2.32
C GLU A 121 -14.19 -1.93 -3.00
N VAL A 122 -13.64 -2.72 -3.87
CA VAL A 122 -14.23 -3.96 -4.35
C VAL A 122 -15.27 -4.36 -3.33
N ASN A 123 -16.50 -4.51 -3.75
CA ASN A 123 -17.58 -4.90 -2.84
C ASN A 123 -17.33 -6.32 -2.33
N THR A 124 -16.20 -6.45 -1.60
CA THR A 124 -15.72 -7.71 -1.03
C THR A 124 -16.71 -8.28 -0.04
N LYS A 125 -17.52 -7.39 0.56
CA LYS A 125 -18.68 -7.85 1.36
C LYS A 125 -19.70 -8.58 0.50
N GLU A 126 -19.91 -8.10 -0.73
CA GLU A 126 -20.75 -8.78 -1.71
C GLU A 126 -20.14 -10.13 -2.13
N LEU A 127 -18.83 -10.18 -2.39
CA LEU A 127 -18.14 -11.44 -2.68
C LEU A 127 -18.31 -12.45 -1.54
N ILE A 128 -18.09 -12.05 -0.30
CA ILE A 128 -18.28 -12.93 0.86
C ILE A 128 -19.73 -13.43 0.97
N LYS A 129 -20.72 -12.56 0.70
CA LYS A 129 -22.13 -12.97 0.67
C LYS A 129 -22.39 -14.00 -0.43
N ILE A 130 -21.91 -13.75 -1.65
CA ILE A 130 -22.01 -14.67 -2.79
C ILE A 130 -21.38 -16.03 -2.45
N LEU A 131 -20.19 -16.03 -1.83
CA LEU A 131 -19.50 -17.26 -1.41
C LEU A 131 -20.26 -18.02 -0.32
N LYS A 132 -20.82 -17.33 0.68
CA LYS A 132 -21.66 -17.95 1.72
C LYS A 132 -22.93 -18.59 1.14
N GLU A 133 -23.52 -17.96 0.15
CA GLU A 133 -24.70 -18.44 -0.56
C GLU A 133 -24.37 -19.48 -1.65
N LYS A 134 -23.09 -19.81 -1.85
CA LYS A 134 -22.57 -20.77 -2.84
C LYS A 134 -23.01 -20.48 -4.28
N ARG A 135 -23.17 -19.19 -4.62
CA ARG A 135 -23.59 -18.74 -5.96
C ARG A 135 -22.38 -18.62 -6.90
N PHE A 136 -21.97 -19.76 -7.48
CA PHE A 136 -20.75 -19.82 -8.30
C PHE A 136 -20.79 -18.88 -9.52
N ASN A 137 -21.88 -18.81 -10.24
CA ASN A 137 -22.00 -17.97 -11.43
C ASN A 137 -21.88 -16.47 -11.11
N ASP A 138 -22.41 -16.03 -9.98
CA ASP A 138 -22.31 -14.63 -9.55
C ASP A 138 -20.89 -14.33 -9.06
N MET A 139 -20.23 -15.28 -8.39
CA MET A 139 -18.83 -15.17 -8.02
C MET A 139 -17.95 -15.01 -9.27
N ARG A 140 -18.18 -15.81 -10.31
CA ARG A 140 -17.43 -15.71 -11.57
C ARG A 140 -17.65 -14.36 -12.25
N LYS A 141 -18.87 -13.83 -12.31
CA LYS A 141 -19.16 -12.48 -12.82
C LYS A 141 -18.45 -11.41 -12.00
N TRP A 142 -18.46 -11.55 -10.69
CA TRP A 142 -17.76 -10.63 -9.79
C TRP A 142 -16.25 -10.61 -10.08
N VAL A 143 -15.62 -11.78 -10.29
CA VAL A 143 -14.19 -11.87 -10.65
C VAL A 143 -13.92 -11.18 -12.00
N ILE A 144 -14.72 -11.45 -13.03
CA ILE A 144 -14.61 -10.84 -14.35
C ILE A 144 -14.66 -9.30 -14.27
N ASN A 145 -15.56 -8.76 -13.45
CA ASN A 145 -15.72 -7.32 -13.27
C ASN A 145 -14.59 -6.66 -12.45
N ASN A 146 -13.66 -7.46 -11.90
CA ASN A 146 -12.57 -6.98 -11.07
C ASN A 146 -11.20 -7.52 -11.54
N LEU A 147 -11.08 -7.94 -12.81
CA LEU A 147 -9.82 -8.46 -13.39
C LEU A 147 -8.72 -7.40 -13.52
N ASP A 148 -9.08 -6.12 -13.52
CA ASP A 148 -8.18 -4.97 -13.54
C ASP A 148 -7.42 -4.75 -12.21
N LYS A 149 -7.79 -5.49 -11.17
CA LYS A 149 -7.19 -5.35 -9.84
C LYS A 149 -6.02 -6.31 -9.65
N GLU A 150 -5.01 -5.81 -8.96
CA GLU A 150 -3.85 -6.63 -8.62
C GLU A 150 -4.27 -7.83 -7.74
N PRO A 151 -3.96 -9.06 -8.15
CA PRO A 151 -4.34 -10.26 -7.39
C PRO A 151 -3.87 -10.26 -5.94
N SER A 152 -2.66 -9.73 -5.68
CA SER A 152 -2.09 -9.66 -4.33
C SER A 152 -2.95 -8.85 -3.37
N SER A 153 -3.48 -7.71 -3.82
CA SER A 153 -4.36 -6.85 -3.02
C SER A 153 -5.69 -7.54 -2.72
N LEU A 154 -6.20 -8.31 -3.69
CA LEU A 154 -7.43 -9.09 -3.54
C LEU A 154 -7.27 -10.19 -2.49
N PHE A 155 -6.17 -10.96 -2.54
CA PHE A 155 -5.88 -11.99 -1.55
C PHE A 155 -5.74 -11.42 -0.14
N THR A 156 -5.07 -10.27 0.01
CA THR A 156 -4.96 -9.59 1.31
C THR A 156 -6.32 -9.17 1.85
N THR A 157 -7.17 -8.60 1.01
CA THR A 157 -8.52 -8.17 1.42
C THR A 157 -9.41 -9.37 1.79
N ILE A 158 -9.34 -10.47 1.04
CA ILE A 158 -10.05 -11.71 1.38
C ILE A 158 -9.56 -12.26 2.72
N TYR A 159 -8.25 -12.28 2.95
CA TYR A 159 -7.66 -12.73 4.21
C TYR A 159 -8.18 -11.93 5.42
N GLU A 160 -8.19 -10.60 5.33
CA GLU A 160 -8.72 -9.74 6.41
C GLU A 160 -10.20 -9.98 6.70
N LEU A 161 -11.00 -10.18 5.66
CA LEU A 161 -12.44 -10.45 5.81
C LEU A 161 -12.77 -11.84 6.36
N MET A 162 -11.88 -12.81 6.15
CA MET A 162 -12.09 -14.17 6.66
C MET A 162 -12.16 -14.23 8.18
N TYR A 163 -11.38 -13.42 8.87
CA TYR A 163 -11.37 -13.35 10.34
C TYR A 163 -12.77 -13.07 10.91
N ASN A 164 -13.54 -12.24 10.21
CA ASN A 164 -14.89 -11.86 10.63
C ASN A 164 -15.99 -12.80 10.06
N SER A 165 -15.63 -13.73 9.19
CA SER A 165 -16.58 -14.49 8.38
C SER A 165 -16.52 -15.98 8.62
N LEU A 166 -15.40 -16.51 9.11
CA LEU A 166 -15.16 -17.93 9.30
C LEU A 166 -15.06 -18.30 10.79
N GLN A 167 -15.35 -19.55 11.09
CA GLN A 167 -15.11 -20.12 12.42
C GLN A 167 -13.60 -20.29 12.63
N SER A 168 -13.13 -20.13 13.88
CA SER A 168 -11.70 -20.19 14.25
C SER A 168 -11.03 -21.50 13.81
N GLN A 169 -11.76 -22.62 13.79
CA GLN A 169 -11.23 -23.92 13.35
C GLN A 169 -10.92 -23.98 11.86
N SER A 170 -11.63 -23.21 11.01
CA SER A 170 -11.45 -23.19 9.56
C SER A 170 -10.40 -22.19 9.09
N LEU A 171 -9.98 -21.24 9.93
CA LEU A 171 -9.03 -20.19 9.57
C LEU A 171 -7.67 -20.74 9.10
N PRO A 172 -7.00 -21.68 9.81
CA PRO A 172 -5.68 -22.16 9.40
C PRO A 172 -5.68 -22.76 8.00
N GLN A 173 -6.69 -23.60 7.69
CA GLN A 173 -6.78 -24.21 6.37
C GLN A 173 -7.08 -23.20 5.27
N SER A 174 -7.92 -22.22 5.55
CA SER A 174 -8.23 -21.14 4.61
C SER A 174 -7.01 -20.28 4.29
N ILE A 175 -6.16 -20.01 5.28
CA ILE A 175 -4.88 -19.29 5.10
C ILE A 175 -3.95 -20.06 4.17
N LEU A 176 -3.80 -21.38 4.36
CA LEU A 176 -2.98 -22.22 3.51
C LEU A 176 -3.48 -22.25 2.06
N ILE A 177 -4.80 -22.30 1.86
CA ILE A 177 -5.41 -22.23 0.53
C ILE A 177 -5.11 -20.90 -0.15
N ILE A 178 -5.30 -19.77 0.54
CA ILE A 178 -5.02 -18.44 -0.01
C ILE A 178 -3.53 -18.30 -0.35
N ALA A 179 -2.64 -18.68 0.55
CA ALA A 179 -1.19 -18.62 0.32
C ALA A 179 -0.78 -19.46 -0.91
N GLY A 180 -1.37 -20.66 -1.08
CA GLY A 180 -1.13 -21.50 -2.24
C GLY A 180 -1.58 -20.87 -3.56
N TYR A 181 -2.73 -20.20 -3.59
CA TYR A 181 -3.21 -19.51 -4.78
C TYR A 181 -2.47 -18.20 -5.04
N GLN A 182 -2.09 -17.47 -4.01
CA GLN A 182 -1.25 -16.27 -4.13
C GLN A 182 0.11 -16.63 -4.74
N TYR A 183 0.73 -17.72 -4.29
CA TYR A 183 1.96 -18.22 -4.89
C TYR A 183 1.77 -18.56 -6.38
N LYS A 184 0.72 -19.30 -6.73
CA LYS A 184 0.42 -19.66 -8.12
C LYS A 184 0.14 -18.43 -8.98
N SER A 185 -0.52 -17.39 -8.47
CA SER A 185 -0.85 -16.18 -9.23
C SER A 185 0.40 -15.40 -9.67
N ALA A 186 1.54 -15.57 -9.00
CA ALA A 186 2.79 -14.94 -9.40
C ALA A 186 3.38 -15.51 -10.71
N PHE A 187 2.90 -16.68 -11.14
CA PHE A 187 3.36 -17.37 -12.37
C PHE A 187 2.34 -17.31 -13.52
N VAL A 188 1.17 -16.72 -13.28
CA VAL A 188 0.13 -16.54 -14.30
C VAL A 188 0.13 -15.05 -14.65
N ALA A 189 0.93 -14.69 -15.65
CA ALA A 189 0.96 -13.36 -16.23
C ALA A 189 0.07 -13.31 -17.47
#